data_99eff6fc87870fc1c8d144f119cca8d9
#
_entry.id   99eff6fc87870fc1c8d144f119cca8d9
#
_cell.length_a   1.000
_cell.length_b   1.000
_cell.length_c   1.000
_cell.angle_alpha   90.00
_cell.angle_beta   90.00
_cell.angle_gamma   90.00
#
_symmetry.space_group_name_H-M   'P 1'
#
loop_
_entity.id
_entity.type
_entity.pdbx_description
1 polymer ?
#
loop_
_entity_poly.entity_id
_entity_poly.type
_entity_poly.pdbx_seq_one_letter_code
_entity_poly.pdbx_strand_id
1 'polypeptide(L)'
;MNRWFVLFAVVLAAGCQSMQSGTISRERIAEIVASPDRSAADRTNDQRRRPEPMLAFIGLRTGMVAMDVSAAGGYTTELIARAVGPTGKVYAQLPRNPQRVEARAKNPAVGHIVPVVRPFDDPVPPEISSNALDLVTLMFNYHDFGHLGVDRARFNRAVFAALKPGGMFVVADHSGRPGTGISESGTLHRIEEAFLRKEVEAAGFELAEEGNFLRNPNDPRDKETPDPPMPKDEFVLKFVKP
;
A
#
# COMPACT_ATOMS: atom_id res chain seq x y z
N MET A 1 -15.24 -64.09 -41.54
CA MET A 1 -15.82 -63.38 -40.39
C MET A 1 -14.72 -62.50 -39.81
N ASN A 2 -14.55 -61.22 -40.26
CA ASN A 2 -13.52 -60.28 -39.79
C ASN A 2 -14.14 -59.30 -38.83
N ARG A 3 -13.72 -59.35 -37.56
CA ARG A 3 -14.12 -58.36 -36.53
C ARG A 3 -13.06 -57.26 -36.48
N TRP A 4 -13.44 -56.06 -36.89
CA TRP A 4 -12.63 -54.85 -36.73
C TRP A 4 -12.88 -54.29 -35.33
N PHE A 5 -11.81 -54.17 -34.52
CA PHE A 5 -11.81 -53.41 -33.25
C PHE A 5 -11.42 -51.98 -33.57
N VAL A 6 -12.35 -51.06 -33.32
CA VAL A 6 -12.08 -49.60 -33.36
C VAL A 6 -11.67 -49.19 -31.97
N LEU A 7 -10.40 -48.81 -31.78
CA LEU A 7 -9.89 -48.18 -30.56
C LEU A 7 -10.26 -46.69 -30.58
N PHE A 8 -11.11 -46.26 -29.66
CA PHE A 8 -11.34 -44.86 -29.38
C PHE A 8 -10.24 -44.37 -28.44
N ALA A 9 -9.34 -43.53 -28.94
CA ALA A 9 -8.40 -42.79 -28.12
C ALA A 9 -9.10 -41.54 -27.52
N VAL A 10 -9.36 -41.54 -26.21
CA VAL A 10 -9.84 -40.37 -25.48
C VAL A 10 -8.64 -39.47 -25.20
N VAL A 11 -8.54 -38.37 -25.92
CA VAL A 11 -7.55 -37.32 -25.63
C VAL A 11 -8.10 -36.45 -24.50
N LEU A 12 -7.57 -36.65 -23.28
CA LEU A 12 -7.79 -35.75 -22.15
C LEU A 12 -6.98 -34.46 -22.40
N ALA A 13 -7.62 -33.44 -22.90
CA ALA A 13 -7.07 -32.08 -22.91
C ALA A 13 -7.07 -31.54 -21.49
N ALA A 14 -5.93 -31.63 -20.82
CA ALA A 14 -5.68 -30.88 -19.57
C ALA A 14 -5.59 -29.40 -19.91
N GLY A 15 -6.71 -28.69 -19.82
CA GLY A 15 -6.74 -27.24 -19.91
C GLY A 15 -6.00 -26.64 -18.70
N CYS A 16 -4.78 -26.19 -18.90
CA CYS A 16 -4.17 -25.22 -18.00
C CYS A 16 -4.99 -23.93 -18.07
N GLN A 17 -5.99 -23.80 -17.18
CA GLN A 17 -6.57 -22.49 -16.90
C GLN A 17 -5.47 -21.66 -16.24
N SER A 18 -4.84 -20.77 -17.00
CA SER A 18 -4.09 -19.66 -16.45
C SER A 18 -5.09 -18.88 -15.60
N MET A 19 -4.99 -19.00 -14.28
CA MET A 19 -5.68 -18.12 -13.35
C MET A 19 -5.10 -16.71 -13.61
N GLN A 20 -5.74 -15.95 -14.49
CA GLN A 20 -5.55 -14.50 -14.53
C GLN A 20 -6.01 -14.00 -13.17
N SER A 21 -5.07 -13.72 -12.29
CA SER A 21 -5.33 -13.15 -10.98
C SER A 21 -5.77 -11.70 -11.18
N GLY A 22 -7.07 -11.50 -11.43
CA GLY A 22 -7.69 -10.19 -11.37
C GLY A 22 -7.56 -9.58 -9.97
N THR A 23 -7.81 -8.29 -9.85
CA THR A 23 -7.92 -7.63 -8.55
C THR A 23 -9.00 -8.32 -7.69
N ILE A 24 -8.81 -8.32 -6.37
CA ILE A 24 -9.82 -8.86 -5.44
C ILE A 24 -11.15 -8.13 -5.62
N SER A 25 -12.26 -8.85 -5.48
CA SER A 25 -13.59 -8.27 -5.67
C SER A 25 -13.99 -7.33 -4.52
N ARG A 26 -15.01 -6.51 -4.74
CA ARG A 26 -15.55 -5.61 -3.70
C ARG A 26 -16.10 -6.40 -2.51
N GLU A 27 -16.73 -7.53 -2.76
CA GLU A 27 -17.24 -8.45 -1.73
C GLU A 27 -16.08 -8.97 -0.89
N ARG A 28 -14.97 -9.37 -1.51
CA ARG A 28 -13.77 -9.81 -0.80
C ARG A 28 -13.15 -8.69 0.04
N ILE A 29 -13.14 -7.47 -0.46
CA ILE A 29 -12.70 -6.29 0.30
C ILE A 29 -13.58 -6.10 1.54
N ALA A 30 -14.91 -6.14 1.39
CA ALA A 30 -15.85 -6.00 2.51
C ALA A 30 -15.65 -7.10 3.57
N GLU A 31 -15.45 -8.37 3.16
CA GLU A 31 -15.11 -9.47 4.07
C GLU A 31 -13.83 -9.21 4.86
N ILE A 32 -12.78 -8.70 4.19
CA ILE A 32 -11.50 -8.37 4.83
C ILE A 32 -11.70 -7.30 5.89
N VAL A 33 -12.41 -6.24 5.56
CA VAL A 33 -12.68 -5.13 6.50
C VAL A 33 -13.57 -5.59 7.67
N ALA A 34 -14.55 -6.45 7.41
CA ALA A 34 -15.45 -7.00 8.42
C ALA A 34 -14.85 -8.15 9.25
N SER A 35 -13.63 -8.64 8.94
CA SER A 35 -13.04 -9.82 9.61
C SER A 35 -13.14 -9.73 11.15
N PRO A 36 -13.72 -10.73 11.83
CA PRO A 36 -14.08 -10.62 13.26
C PRO A 36 -12.87 -10.52 14.20
N ASP A 37 -11.72 -11.00 13.77
CA ASP A 37 -10.45 -11.02 14.50
C ASP A 37 -9.63 -9.71 14.38
N ARG A 38 -10.11 -8.72 13.62
CA ARG A 38 -9.52 -7.37 13.59
C ARG A 38 -9.77 -6.64 14.91
N SER A 39 -8.77 -5.86 15.35
CA SER A 39 -8.85 -5.13 16.62
C SER A 39 -9.96 -4.06 16.64
N ALA A 40 -10.51 -3.77 17.81
CA ALA A 40 -11.46 -2.67 17.98
C ALA A 40 -10.84 -1.29 17.60
N ALA A 41 -9.56 -1.10 17.91
CA ALA A 41 -8.83 0.12 17.54
C ALA A 41 -8.73 0.30 16.02
N ASP A 42 -8.51 -0.79 15.28
CA ASP A 42 -8.48 -0.75 13.81
C ASP A 42 -9.85 -0.41 13.23
N ARG A 43 -10.94 -0.96 13.81
CA ARG A 43 -12.31 -0.63 13.39
C ARG A 43 -12.65 0.85 13.64
N THR A 44 -12.15 1.44 14.71
CA THR A 44 -12.26 2.89 14.94
C THR A 44 -11.50 3.68 13.85
N ASN A 45 -10.31 3.21 13.48
CA ASN A 45 -9.53 3.82 12.39
C ASN A 45 -10.21 3.71 11.02
N ASP A 46 -11.03 2.68 10.78
CA ASP A 46 -11.76 2.50 9.52
C ASP A 46 -12.62 3.72 9.16
N GLN A 47 -13.19 4.40 10.16
CA GLN A 47 -14.02 5.60 9.96
C GLN A 47 -13.27 6.71 9.21
N ARG A 48 -12.00 6.94 9.58
CA ARG A 48 -11.15 7.95 8.93
C ARG A 48 -10.43 7.41 7.70
N ARG A 49 -9.87 6.20 7.81
CA ARG A 49 -9.01 5.61 6.77
C ARG A 49 -9.76 5.07 5.56
N ARG A 50 -11.10 4.86 5.69
CA ARG A 50 -11.98 4.37 4.63
C ARG A 50 -11.38 3.17 3.88
N PRO A 51 -11.15 2.02 4.54
CA PRO A 51 -10.34 0.94 4.00
C PRO A 51 -10.93 0.30 2.73
N GLU A 52 -12.26 0.23 2.58
CA GLU A 52 -12.87 -0.37 1.39
C GLU A 52 -12.50 0.39 0.11
N PRO A 53 -12.76 1.70 -0.03
CA PRO A 53 -12.33 2.44 -1.21
C PRO A 53 -10.82 2.48 -1.35
N MET A 54 -10.03 2.48 -0.24
CA MET A 54 -8.58 2.45 -0.30
C MET A 54 -8.06 1.14 -0.91
N LEU A 55 -8.55 -0.03 -0.45
CA LEU A 55 -8.14 -1.32 -0.98
C LEU A 55 -8.56 -1.51 -2.45
N ALA A 56 -9.76 -1.03 -2.79
CA ALA A 56 -10.23 -1.02 -4.18
C ALA A 56 -9.35 -0.15 -5.07
N PHE A 57 -8.98 1.04 -4.60
CA PHE A 57 -8.09 1.95 -5.31
C PHE A 57 -6.70 1.34 -5.50
N ILE A 58 -6.10 0.74 -4.47
CA ILE A 58 -4.79 0.07 -4.58
C ILE A 58 -4.82 -1.00 -5.67
N GLY A 59 -5.91 -1.76 -5.79
CA GLY A 59 -6.05 -2.80 -6.81
C GLY A 59 -5.25 -4.07 -6.47
N LEU A 60 -5.38 -4.55 -5.23
CA LEU A 60 -4.69 -5.72 -4.71
C LEU A 60 -5.08 -7.01 -5.44
N ARG A 61 -4.11 -7.93 -5.54
CA ARG A 61 -4.29 -9.30 -6.08
C ARG A 61 -3.72 -10.32 -5.10
N THR A 62 -4.33 -11.49 -5.05
CA THR A 62 -3.79 -12.63 -4.29
C THR A 62 -2.37 -12.97 -4.78
N GLY A 63 -1.49 -13.28 -3.86
CA GLY A 63 -0.10 -13.65 -4.15
C GLY A 63 0.88 -12.49 -4.37
N MET A 64 0.43 -11.23 -4.31
CA MET A 64 1.33 -10.07 -4.41
C MET A 64 2.38 -10.07 -3.30
N VAL A 65 3.57 -9.56 -3.65
CA VAL A 65 4.63 -9.21 -2.71
C VAL A 65 4.60 -7.70 -2.51
N ALA A 66 4.27 -7.26 -1.31
CA ALA A 66 4.09 -5.86 -0.98
C ALA A 66 5.04 -5.38 0.13
N MET A 67 5.29 -4.08 0.17
CA MET A 67 5.94 -3.41 1.30
C MET A 67 5.07 -2.24 1.76
N ASP A 68 4.80 -2.18 3.06
CA ASP A 68 4.16 -1.05 3.73
C ASP A 68 5.22 -0.28 4.49
N VAL A 69 5.59 0.89 3.97
CA VAL A 69 6.62 1.77 4.56
C VAL A 69 5.97 2.60 5.67
N SER A 70 6.69 2.81 6.76
CA SER A 70 6.16 3.49 7.96
C SER A 70 4.92 2.78 8.52
N ALA A 71 4.99 1.46 8.62
CA ALA A 71 3.86 0.61 8.98
C ALA A 71 3.25 0.90 10.36
N ALA A 72 3.96 1.61 11.25
CA ALA A 72 3.55 1.98 12.60
C ALA A 72 3.00 0.78 13.40
N GLY A 73 1.69 0.74 13.67
CA GLY A 73 1.03 -0.41 14.32
C GLY A 73 0.55 -1.51 13.38
N GLY A 74 0.81 -1.38 12.06
CA GLY A 74 0.48 -2.38 11.05
C GLY A 74 -0.98 -2.38 10.60
N TYR A 75 -1.70 -1.27 10.73
CA TYR A 75 -3.09 -1.18 10.26
C TYR A 75 -3.22 -1.46 8.77
N THR A 76 -2.50 -0.72 7.93
CA THR A 76 -2.50 -0.91 6.47
C THR A 76 -1.87 -2.24 6.09
N THR A 77 -0.76 -2.58 6.76
CA THR A 77 -0.06 -3.86 6.59
C THR A 77 -0.99 -5.07 6.73
N GLU A 78 -1.84 -5.09 7.77
CA GLU A 78 -2.79 -6.19 7.99
C GLU A 78 -3.82 -6.30 6.89
N LEU A 79 -4.40 -5.18 6.46
CA LEU A 79 -5.39 -5.15 5.39
C LEU A 79 -4.80 -5.67 4.07
N ILE A 80 -3.57 -5.25 3.75
CA ILE A 80 -2.84 -5.75 2.57
C ILE A 80 -2.57 -7.25 2.72
N ALA A 81 -2.10 -7.71 3.89
CA ALA A 81 -1.81 -9.12 4.12
C ALA A 81 -3.06 -10.00 3.93
N ARG A 82 -4.21 -9.58 4.47
CA ARG A 82 -5.48 -10.31 4.27
C ARG A 82 -5.90 -10.36 2.79
N ALA A 83 -5.58 -9.32 2.03
CA ALA A 83 -5.90 -9.21 0.61
C ALA A 83 -5.00 -10.10 -0.26
N VAL A 84 -3.68 -10.06 -0.03
CA VAL A 84 -2.73 -10.86 -0.82
C VAL A 84 -2.75 -12.34 -0.42
N GLY A 85 -3.24 -12.65 0.78
CA GLY A 85 -3.41 -14.02 1.26
C GLY A 85 -2.08 -14.75 1.53
N PRO A 86 -2.13 -16.03 1.93
CA PRO A 86 -0.96 -16.77 2.43
C PRO A 86 0.09 -17.09 1.35
N THR A 87 -0.24 -16.96 0.08
CA THR A 87 0.71 -17.11 -1.04
C THR A 87 1.46 -15.82 -1.36
N GLY A 88 1.00 -14.68 -0.81
CA GLY A 88 1.67 -13.40 -0.88
C GLY A 88 2.64 -13.17 0.29
N LYS A 89 3.26 -12.00 0.30
CA LYS A 89 4.13 -11.55 1.40
C LYS A 89 3.99 -10.05 1.60
N VAL A 90 4.01 -9.59 2.85
CA VAL A 90 3.97 -8.16 3.16
C VAL A 90 5.11 -7.81 4.10
N TYR A 91 6.03 -7.00 3.62
CA TYR A 91 7.09 -6.42 4.42
C TYR A 91 6.57 -5.15 5.10
N ALA A 92 6.63 -5.11 6.42
CA ALA A 92 6.21 -3.97 7.23
C ALA A 92 7.44 -3.20 7.69
N GLN A 93 7.81 -2.12 7.01
CA GLN A 93 8.99 -1.35 7.35
C GLN A 93 8.67 -0.33 8.46
N LEU A 94 9.59 -0.28 9.44
CA LEU A 94 9.59 0.68 10.54
C LEU A 94 11.04 1.14 10.78
N PRO A 95 11.25 2.40 11.23
CA PRO A 95 12.61 2.85 11.56
C PRO A 95 13.12 2.24 12.86
N ARG A 96 12.22 1.71 13.72
CA ARG A 96 12.50 1.10 15.03
C ARG A 96 11.26 0.39 15.58
N ASN A 97 11.43 -0.37 16.68
CA ASN A 97 10.35 -0.93 17.51
C ASN A 97 9.31 -1.75 16.74
N PRO A 98 9.65 -2.94 16.22
CA PRO A 98 8.72 -3.75 15.42
C PRO A 98 7.67 -4.49 16.25
N GLN A 99 7.68 -4.42 17.57
CA GLN A 99 6.90 -5.27 18.49
C GLN A 99 5.39 -5.30 18.18
N ARG A 100 4.81 -4.16 17.77
CA ARG A 100 3.38 -4.10 17.44
C ARG A 100 3.07 -4.87 16.17
N VAL A 101 3.93 -4.79 15.16
CA VAL A 101 3.81 -5.55 13.91
C VAL A 101 4.09 -7.02 14.15
N GLU A 102 5.11 -7.36 14.95
CA GLU A 102 5.41 -8.73 15.37
C GLU A 102 4.24 -9.38 16.12
N ALA A 103 3.59 -8.62 17.02
CA ALA A 103 2.40 -9.10 17.72
C ALA A 103 1.24 -9.36 16.74
N ARG A 104 1.06 -8.49 15.74
CA ARG A 104 0.05 -8.66 14.69
C ARG A 104 0.32 -9.90 13.83
N ALA A 105 1.57 -10.11 13.44
CA ALA A 105 2.01 -11.26 12.64
C ALA A 105 1.80 -12.65 13.34
N LYS A 106 1.54 -12.67 14.66
CA LYS A 106 1.17 -13.90 15.37
C LYS A 106 -0.24 -14.39 15.03
N ASN A 107 -1.09 -13.54 14.46
CA ASN A 107 -2.38 -13.97 13.95
C ASN A 107 -2.18 -14.84 12.69
N PRO A 108 -2.63 -16.12 12.67
CA PRO A 108 -2.44 -17.00 11.52
C PRO A 108 -3.00 -16.47 10.20
N ALA A 109 -4.05 -15.63 10.25
CA ALA A 109 -4.64 -15.02 9.06
C ALA A 109 -3.68 -14.07 8.33
N VAL A 110 -2.64 -13.56 9.01
CA VAL A 110 -1.66 -12.60 8.49
C VAL A 110 -0.23 -12.96 8.86
N GLY A 111 0.04 -14.22 9.16
CA GLY A 111 1.36 -14.72 9.56
C GLY A 111 2.48 -14.59 8.50
N HIS A 112 2.13 -14.16 7.29
CA HIS A 112 3.05 -13.85 6.20
C HIS A 112 3.50 -12.36 6.19
N ILE A 113 3.17 -11.60 7.24
CA ILE A 113 3.76 -10.28 7.50
C ILE A 113 5.20 -10.47 8.01
N VAL A 114 6.13 -9.74 7.40
CA VAL A 114 7.56 -9.73 7.76
C VAL A 114 7.94 -8.33 8.27
N PRO A 115 8.18 -8.16 9.58
CA PRO A 115 8.69 -6.90 10.10
C PRO A 115 10.08 -6.58 9.56
N VAL A 116 10.32 -5.33 9.17
CA VAL A 116 11.59 -4.84 8.62
C VAL A 116 12.01 -3.58 9.37
N VAL A 117 13.12 -3.64 10.10
CA VAL A 117 13.66 -2.46 10.81
C VAL A 117 14.77 -1.85 9.96
N ARG A 118 14.46 -0.73 9.31
CA ARG A 118 15.40 0.02 8.45
C ARG A 118 15.08 1.51 8.47
N PRO A 119 16.07 2.39 8.19
CA PRO A 119 15.80 3.83 8.08
C PRO A 119 14.86 4.14 6.90
N PHE A 120 14.18 5.27 6.97
CA PHE A 120 13.22 5.68 5.94
C PHE A 120 13.86 5.96 4.58
N ASP A 121 15.06 6.50 4.54
CA ASP A 121 15.77 6.80 3.28
C ASP A 121 16.37 5.55 2.60
N ASP A 122 16.35 4.40 3.29
CA ASP A 122 16.81 3.11 2.78
C ASP A 122 15.90 1.98 3.33
N PRO A 123 14.59 1.97 2.95
CA PRO A 123 13.59 1.10 3.57
C PRO A 123 13.67 -0.35 3.11
N VAL A 124 14.28 -0.60 1.96
CA VAL A 124 14.30 -1.93 1.33
C VAL A 124 15.43 -2.77 1.91
N PRO A 125 15.13 -3.95 2.49
CA PRO A 125 16.18 -4.82 3.02
C PRO A 125 17.00 -5.46 1.89
N PRO A 126 18.29 -5.73 2.12
CA PRO A 126 19.21 -6.23 1.09
C PRO A 126 18.80 -7.57 0.45
N GLU A 127 18.03 -8.38 1.18
CA GLU A 127 17.48 -9.65 0.68
C GLU A 127 16.35 -9.48 -0.34
N ILE A 128 15.78 -8.29 -0.46
CA ILE A 128 14.83 -7.96 -1.52
C ILE A 128 15.63 -7.50 -2.73
N SER A 129 15.62 -8.32 -3.75
CA SER A 129 16.26 -7.97 -5.03
C SER A 129 15.53 -6.82 -5.74
N SER A 130 16.23 -6.14 -6.67
CA SER A 130 15.57 -5.20 -7.57
C SER A 130 14.45 -5.89 -8.34
N ASN A 131 13.37 -5.15 -8.61
CA ASN A 131 12.20 -5.65 -9.32
C ASN A 131 11.52 -6.86 -8.63
N ALA A 132 11.45 -6.87 -7.31
CA ALA A 132 10.86 -7.96 -6.53
C ALA A 132 9.45 -7.65 -6.00
N LEU A 133 9.12 -6.37 -5.80
CA LEU A 133 7.85 -5.95 -5.21
C LEU A 133 6.80 -5.63 -6.28
N ASP A 134 5.57 -6.02 -6.02
CA ASP A 134 4.40 -5.65 -6.83
C ASP A 134 3.79 -4.33 -6.36
N LEU A 135 3.93 -4.02 -5.07
CA LEU A 135 3.33 -2.86 -4.42
C LEU A 135 4.24 -2.32 -3.32
N VAL A 136 4.34 -0.99 -3.25
CA VAL A 136 4.80 -0.27 -2.06
C VAL A 136 3.71 0.70 -1.63
N THR A 137 3.43 0.80 -0.32
CA THR A 137 2.51 1.79 0.25
C THR A 137 3.24 2.67 1.25
N LEU A 138 2.84 3.95 1.31
CA LEU A 138 3.25 4.91 2.35
C LEU A 138 2.04 5.76 2.72
N MET A 139 1.45 5.47 3.90
CA MET A 139 0.17 6.05 4.29
C MET A 139 0.33 7.08 5.39
N PHE A 140 0.12 8.37 5.04
CA PHE A 140 0.06 9.51 5.94
C PHE A 140 1.36 9.75 6.73
N ASN A 141 2.50 9.62 6.06
CA ASN A 141 3.81 9.85 6.70
C ASN A 141 4.89 10.41 5.76
N TYR A 142 4.62 10.61 4.47
CA TYR A 142 5.62 11.21 3.59
C TYR A 142 5.92 12.67 4.00
N HIS A 143 4.89 13.40 4.49
CA HIS A 143 5.07 14.76 5.01
C HIS A 143 6.10 14.80 6.15
N ASP A 144 6.12 13.81 7.06
CA ASP A 144 7.05 13.79 8.19
C ASP A 144 8.51 13.66 7.76
N PHE A 145 8.77 13.14 6.56
CA PHE A 145 10.13 13.04 6.03
C PHE A 145 10.83 14.41 5.91
N GLY A 146 10.05 15.50 5.82
CA GLY A 146 10.58 16.86 5.79
C GLY A 146 11.32 17.22 7.07
N HIS A 147 10.64 17.23 8.20
CA HIS A 147 11.20 17.61 9.48
C HIS A 147 12.09 16.52 10.11
N LEU A 148 11.92 15.26 9.70
CA LEU A 148 12.79 14.16 10.11
C LEU A 148 14.13 14.14 9.37
N GLY A 149 14.32 15.01 8.37
CA GLY A 149 15.57 15.09 7.59
C GLY A 149 15.85 13.87 6.71
N VAL A 150 14.79 13.15 6.28
CA VAL A 150 14.93 11.98 5.40
C VAL A 150 15.36 12.42 3.99
N ASP A 151 16.35 11.76 3.41
CA ASP A 151 16.68 11.92 1.99
C ASP A 151 15.58 11.29 1.12
N ARG A 152 14.57 12.09 0.79
CA ARG A 152 13.39 11.66 0.03
C ARG A 152 13.75 11.23 -1.41
N ALA A 153 14.77 11.84 -2.00
CA ALA A 153 15.24 11.44 -3.32
C ALA A 153 15.86 10.03 -3.28
N ARG A 154 16.65 9.74 -2.25
CA ARG A 154 17.20 8.39 -2.01
C ARG A 154 16.07 7.39 -1.73
N PHE A 155 15.12 7.75 -0.86
CA PHE A 155 13.93 6.96 -0.57
C PHE A 155 13.16 6.58 -1.85
N ASN A 156 12.77 7.57 -2.65
CA ASN A 156 12.00 7.34 -3.88
C ASN A 156 12.75 6.47 -4.88
N ARG A 157 14.07 6.66 -5.04
CA ARG A 157 14.89 5.78 -5.89
C ARG A 157 14.98 4.34 -5.36
N ALA A 158 15.06 4.15 -4.04
CA ALA A 158 15.08 2.81 -3.44
C ALA A 158 13.75 2.08 -3.68
N VAL A 159 12.62 2.77 -3.51
CA VAL A 159 11.28 2.24 -3.81
C VAL A 159 11.16 1.89 -5.30
N PHE A 160 11.60 2.80 -6.19
CA PHE A 160 11.58 2.57 -7.63
C PHE A 160 12.39 1.33 -8.02
N ALA A 161 13.60 1.18 -7.47
CA ALA A 161 14.45 0.02 -7.77
C ALA A 161 13.83 -1.29 -7.30
N ALA A 162 13.17 -1.31 -6.16
CA ALA A 162 12.57 -2.51 -5.58
C ALA A 162 11.30 -2.97 -6.32
N LEU A 163 10.55 -2.06 -6.91
CA LEU A 163 9.33 -2.38 -7.65
C LEU A 163 9.63 -3.03 -9.00
N LYS A 164 8.80 -4.00 -9.38
CA LYS A 164 8.77 -4.57 -10.74
C LYS A 164 8.35 -3.51 -11.77
N PRO A 165 8.70 -3.65 -13.05
CA PRO A 165 8.00 -2.94 -14.13
C PRO A 165 6.49 -3.19 -14.01
N GLY A 166 5.66 -2.14 -14.09
CA GLY A 166 4.24 -2.19 -13.80
C GLY A 166 3.88 -2.28 -12.30
N GLY A 167 4.86 -2.31 -11.40
CA GLY A 167 4.65 -2.27 -9.95
C GLY A 167 4.17 -0.89 -9.48
N MET A 168 3.41 -0.88 -8.40
CA MET A 168 2.69 0.30 -7.93
C MET A 168 3.32 0.89 -6.66
N PHE A 169 3.43 2.22 -6.61
CA PHE A 169 3.70 2.98 -5.40
C PHE A 169 2.46 3.81 -5.06
N VAL A 170 1.81 3.52 -3.93
CA VAL A 170 0.60 4.23 -3.50
C VAL A 170 0.90 5.05 -2.25
N VAL A 171 0.67 6.35 -2.35
CA VAL A 171 0.90 7.30 -1.27
C VAL A 171 -0.40 8.00 -0.93
N ALA A 172 -0.75 8.04 0.35
CA ALA A 172 -1.79 8.91 0.87
C ALA A 172 -1.18 9.89 1.87
N ASP A 173 -1.59 11.16 1.81
CA ASP A 173 -1.08 12.13 2.78
C ASP A 173 -2.03 13.30 3.03
N HIS A 174 -1.73 14.10 4.06
CA HIS A 174 -2.48 15.28 4.46
C HIS A 174 -2.16 16.45 3.53
N SER A 175 -3.20 16.98 2.87
CA SER A 175 -3.05 18.08 1.91
C SER A 175 -2.54 19.37 2.57
N GLY A 176 -1.42 19.85 2.09
CA GLY A 176 -0.90 21.20 2.38
C GLY A 176 -1.52 22.26 1.47
N ARG A 177 -1.27 23.53 1.77
CA ARG A 177 -1.71 24.65 0.95
C ARG A 177 -0.82 24.79 -0.30
N PRO A 178 -1.35 25.29 -1.42
CA PRO A 178 -0.54 25.57 -2.60
C PRO A 178 0.65 26.49 -2.28
N GLY A 179 1.82 26.15 -2.81
CA GLY A 179 3.06 26.92 -2.64
C GLY A 179 3.81 26.65 -1.32
N THR A 180 3.28 25.81 -0.42
CA THR A 180 3.97 25.48 0.83
C THR A 180 4.99 24.34 0.68
N GLY A 181 4.90 23.56 -0.39
CA GLY A 181 5.78 22.41 -0.59
C GLY A 181 5.75 21.47 0.61
N ILE A 182 6.89 21.34 1.30
CA ILE A 182 7.04 20.53 2.52
C ILE A 182 7.35 21.39 3.75
N SER A 183 7.29 22.72 3.68
CA SER A 183 7.67 23.62 4.76
C SER A 183 6.82 23.49 6.02
N GLU A 184 5.59 22.97 5.89
CA GLU A 184 4.65 22.76 6.99
C GLU A 184 4.74 21.36 7.62
N SER A 185 5.76 20.59 7.26
CA SER A 185 6.00 19.22 7.73
C SER A 185 6.01 19.09 9.27
N GLY A 186 6.82 19.91 9.95
CA GLY A 186 6.98 19.84 11.40
C GLY A 186 6.02 20.71 12.20
N THR A 187 5.09 21.41 11.56
CA THR A 187 4.14 22.34 12.20
C THR A 187 2.69 21.91 12.03
N LEU A 188 2.26 21.72 10.78
CA LEU A 188 0.89 21.32 10.45
C LEU A 188 0.76 19.85 10.07
N HIS A 189 1.88 19.14 9.96
CA HIS A 189 1.92 17.76 9.46
C HIS A 189 1.17 17.61 8.14
N ARG A 190 1.56 18.47 7.16
CA ARG A 190 0.97 18.54 5.83
C ARG A 190 2.04 18.68 4.77
N ILE A 191 1.71 18.26 3.55
CA ILE A 191 2.55 18.41 2.37
C ILE A 191 1.69 18.84 1.18
N GLU A 192 2.21 19.75 0.36
CA GLU A 192 1.56 20.09 -0.91
C GLU A 192 1.59 18.89 -1.86
N GLU A 193 0.44 18.51 -2.39
CA GLU A 193 0.29 17.35 -3.27
C GLU A 193 1.17 17.45 -4.52
N ALA A 194 1.18 18.62 -5.17
CA ALA A 194 2.00 18.86 -6.36
C ALA A 194 3.51 18.73 -6.07
N PHE A 195 3.94 19.09 -4.87
CA PHE A 195 5.33 18.94 -4.43
C PHE A 195 5.69 17.46 -4.28
N LEU A 196 4.87 16.68 -3.56
CA LEU A 196 5.08 15.23 -3.40
C LEU A 196 5.10 14.53 -4.76
N ARG A 197 4.12 14.81 -5.61
CA ARG A 197 4.03 14.26 -6.96
C ARG A 197 5.32 14.49 -7.74
N LYS A 198 5.82 15.72 -7.77
CA LYS A 198 7.06 16.08 -8.46
C LYS A 198 8.28 15.30 -7.94
N GLU A 199 8.41 15.11 -6.62
CA GLU A 199 9.50 14.34 -6.03
C GLU A 199 9.45 12.86 -6.42
N VAL A 200 8.27 12.26 -6.46
CA VAL A 200 8.07 10.86 -6.84
C VAL A 200 8.32 10.67 -8.35
N GLU A 201 7.76 11.55 -9.19
CA GLU A 201 7.99 11.52 -10.65
C GLU A 201 9.47 11.71 -11.00
N ALA A 202 10.22 12.52 -10.25
CA ALA A 202 11.66 12.70 -10.43
C ALA A 202 12.49 11.42 -10.22
N ALA A 203 11.95 10.41 -9.54
CA ALA A 203 12.57 9.10 -9.40
C ALA A 203 12.27 8.15 -10.57
N GLY A 204 11.46 8.57 -11.55
CA GLY A 204 11.11 7.80 -12.75
C GLY A 204 9.70 7.20 -12.74
N PHE A 205 8.90 7.46 -11.71
CA PHE A 205 7.50 7.03 -11.65
C PHE A 205 6.60 7.86 -12.57
N GLU A 206 5.50 7.23 -13.00
CA GLU A 206 4.40 7.90 -13.68
C GLU A 206 3.15 7.89 -12.81
N LEU A 207 2.46 9.03 -12.68
CA LEU A 207 1.18 9.09 -12.01
C LEU A 207 0.13 8.36 -12.85
N ALA A 208 -0.48 7.32 -12.29
CA ALA A 208 -1.49 6.52 -12.96
C ALA A 208 -2.92 6.88 -12.55
N GLU A 209 -3.15 7.23 -11.27
CA GLU A 209 -4.50 7.47 -10.75
C GLU A 209 -4.48 8.35 -9.50
N GLU A 210 -5.53 9.17 -9.33
CA GLU A 210 -5.78 9.99 -8.13
C GLU A 210 -7.07 9.54 -7.43
N GLY A 211 -6.99 9.27 -6.11
CA GLY A 211 -8.14 8.88 -5.29
C GLY A 211 -8.76 10.09 -4.59
N ASN A 212 -10.06 10.31 -4.79
CA ASN A 212 -10.77 11.46 -4.23
C ASN A 212 -11.63 11.13 -2.99
N PHE A 213 -11.60 9.87 -2.52
CA PHE A 213 -12.48 9.39 -1.45
C PHE A 213 -12.09 9.88 -0.04
N LEU A 214 -10.92 10.53 0.13
CA LEU A 214 -10.48 11.16 1.38
C LEU A 214 -10.46 12.70 1.31
N ARG A 215 -10.93 13.27 0.20
CA ARG A 215 -10.97 14.73 0.04
C ARG A 215 -12.00 15.38 0.94
N ASN A 216 -11.60 16.49 1.55
CA ASN A 216 -12.49 17.39 2.27
C ASN A 216 -12.24 18.85 1.86
N PRO A 217 -13.02 19.40 0.90
CA PRO A 217 -12.84 20.76 0.42
C PRO A 217 -13.13 21.83 1.48
N ASN A 218 -13.75 21.46 2.61
CA ASN A 218 -14.04 22.39 3.70
C ASN A 218 -12.87 22.55 4.70
N ASP A 219 -11.82 21.71 4.60
CA ASP A 219 -10.61 21.86 5.42
C ASP A 219 -9.77 23.02 4.88
N PRO A 220 -9.57 24.12 5.64
CA PRO A 220 -8.79 25.27 5.20
C PRO A 220 -7.28 24.99 5.12
N ARG A 221 -6.83 23.85 5.65
CA ARG A 221 -5.44 23.37 5.67
C ARG A 221 -4.46 24.30 6.41
N ASP A 222 -4.96 25.13 7.31
CA ASP A 222 -4.19 26.15 8.05
C ASP A 222 -3.87 25.71 9.49
N LYS A 223 -4.38 24.57 9.93
CA LYS A 223 -4.16 23.95 11.24
C LYS A 223 -3.81 22.48 11.12
N GLU A 224 -3.07 21.97 12.11
CA GLU A 224 -2.83 20.53 12.22
C GLU A 224 -4.14 19.77 12.43
N THR A 225 -4.95 20.22 13.39
CA THR A 225 -6.32 19.73 13.60
C THR A 225 -7.28 20.85 13.20
N PRO A 226 -8.14 20.64 12.19
CA PRO A 226 -9.14 21.62 11.78
C PRO A 226 -10.03 22.07 12.93
N ASP A 227 -10.40 23.35 12.97
CA ASP A 227 -11.27 23.96 13.96
C ASP A 227 -12.34 24.82 13.25
N PRO A 228 -13.65 24.50 13.34
CA PRO A 228 -14.19 23.40 14.16
C PRO A 228 -13.69 22.01 13.72
N PRO A 229 -13.68 20.99 14.61
CA PRO A 229 -13.20 19.65 14.29
C PRO A 229 -13.91 19.06 13.06
N MET A 230 -13.12 18.69 12.06
CA MET A 230 -13.57 18.02 10.84
C MET A 230 -12.46 17.10 10.32
N PRO A 231 -12.74 16.15 9.40
CA PRO A 231 -11.70 15.41 8.72
C PRO A 231 -10.72 16.34 7.98
N LYS A 232 -9.42 16.05 8.05
CA LYS A 232 -8.43 16.72 7.19
C LYS A 232 -8.75 16.43 5.73
N ASP A 233 -8.40 17.37 4.85
CA ASP A 233 -8.30 17.05 3.42
C ASP A 233 -7.07 16.18 3.20
N GLU A 234 -7.26 15.05 2.53
CA GLU A 234 -6.22 14.08 2.27
C GLU A 234 -6.27 13.66 0.79
N PHE A 235 -5.11 13.52 0.18
CA PHE A 235 -4.98 13.02 -1.18
C PHE A 235 -4.48 11.57 -1.17
N VAL A 236 -4.79 10.84 -2.24
CA VAL A 236 -4.27 9.50 -2.49
C VAL A 236 -3.79 9.44 -3.93
N LEU A 237 -2.51 9.11 -4.12
CA LEU A 237 -1.88 9.03 -5.43
C LEU A 237 -1.36 7.62 -5.67
N LYS A 238 -1.63 7.08 -6.86
CA LYS A 238 -1.07 5.84 -7.35
C LYS A 238 -0.10 6.12 -8.47
N PHE A 239 1.14 5.76 -8.25
CA PHE A 239 2.21 5.80 -9.25
C PHE A 239 2.52 4.41 -9.75
N VAL A 240 2.99 4.32 -10.99
CA VAL A 240 3.43 3.08 -11.62
C VAL A 240 4.88 3.25 -12.05
N LYS A 241 5.69 2.19 -11.87
CA LYS A 241 6.99 2.08 -12.50
C LYS A 241 6.80 1.63 -13.95
N PRO A 242 7.22 2.40 -14.96
CA PRO A 242 7.16 2.02 -16.37
C PRO A 242 7.86 0.70 -16.71
#